data_d0bd3a14072965ba4916f102e887e087
#
_entry.id   d0bd3a14072965ba4916f102e887e087
#
_cell.length_a   1.000
_cell.length_b   1.000
_cell.length_c   1.000
_cell.angle_alpha   90.00
_cell.angle_beta   90.00
_cell.angle_gamma   90.00
#
_symmetry.space_group_name_H-M   'P 1'
#
loop_
_entity.id
_entity.type
_entity.pdbx_description
1 polymer ?
#
loop_
_entity_poly.entity_id
_entity_poly.type
_entity_poly.pdbx_seq_one_letter_code
_entity_poly.pdbx_strand_id
1 'polypeptide(L)'
;MTTLFLADTSAYTIARRSPAAEQRLRRLAADGVLATFVTIDLELGYSARDPREHQRIFHARAQLVRLTNVDEIAERARQVQALMAATSQHRAAGVMDLLTAAAAEHYDASILHYDADFDHIAVVTGQPVDWVVPRGSLR
;
A
#
# COMPACT_ATOMS: atom_id res chain seq x y z
N MET A 1 16.35 -13.98 3.81
CA MET A 1 14.90 -13.72 3.80
C MET A 1 14.58 -12.67 2.75
N THR A 2 13.55 -12.90 1.98
CA THR A 2 13.16 -11.97 0.92
C THR A 2 12.16 -10.96 1.49
N THR A 3 12.44 -9.67 1.28
CA THR A 3 11.55 -8.59 1.72
C THR A 3 10.29 -8.58 0.86
N LEU A 4 9.12 -8.55 1.51
CA LEU A 4 7.86 -8.32 0.82
C LEU A 4 7.68 -6.83 0.58
N PHE A 5 6.97 -6.52 -0.50
CA PHE A 5 6.54 -5.16 -0.83
C PHE A 5 5.01 -5.12 -0.87
N LEU A 6 4.42 -4.19 -0.14
CA LEU A 6 2.99 -3.92 -0.22
C LEU A 6 2.82 -2.62 -1.00
N ALA A 7 2.31 -2.73 -2.22
CA ALA A 7 2.07 -1.55 -3.04
C ALA A 7 0.71 -0.95 -2.72
N ASP A 8 0.71 0.33 -2.34
CA ASP A 8 -0.50 1.09 -2.13
C ASP A 8 -1.21 1.38 -3.46
N THR A 9 -2.49 1.72 -3.39
CA THR A 9 -3.29 2.12 -4.54
C THR A 9 -2.62 3.26 -5.32
N SER A 10 -1.96 4.19 -4.63
CA SER A 10 -1.24 5.30 -5.27
C SER A 10 -0.16 4.82 -6.24
N ALA A 11 0.52 3.71 -5.93
CA ALA A 11 1.52 3.14 -6.82
C ALA A 11 0.87 2.61 -8.11
N TYR A 12 -0.28 1.96 -8.00
CA TYR A 12 -1.02 1.46 -9.17
C TYR A 12 -1.59 2.60 -10.01
N THR A 13 -2.07 3.65 -9.36
CA THR A 13 -2.59 4.83 -10.06
C THR A 13 -1.50 5.49 -10.91
N ILE A 14 -0.32 5.68 -10.34
CA ILE A 14 0.82 6.25 -11.06
C ILE A 14 1.32 5.33 -12.16
N ALA A 15 1.25 4.01 -11.97
CA ALA A 15 1.69 3.04 -12.97
C ALA A 15 0.92 3.16 -14.29
N ARG A 16 -0.30 3.69 -14.27
CA ARG A 16 -1.09 3.92 -15.49
C ARG A 16 -0.42 4.92 -16.46
N ARG A 17 0.43 5.80 -15.94
CA ARG A 17 1.11 6.83 -16.73
C ARG A 17 2.63 6.85 -16.54
N SER A 18 3.16 5.85 -15.81
CA SER A 18 4.60 5.71 -15.59
C SER A 18 5.04 4.29 -15.95
N PRO A 19 5.67 4.10 -17.11
CA PRO A 19 6.20 2.79 -17.49
C PRO A 19 7.19 2.24 -16.46
N ALA A 20 7.99 3.11 -15.83
CA ALA A 20 8.94 2.69 -14.81
C ALA A 20 8.23 2.12 -13.57
N ALA A 21 7.16 2.76 -13.11
CA ALA A 21 6.36 2.26 -11.99
C ALA A 21 5.70 0.92 -12.35
N GLU A 22 5.12 0.82 -13.55
CA GLU A 22 4.48 -0.41 -14.00
C GLU A 22 5.48 -1.57 -14.07
N GLN A 23 6.66 -1.33 -14.62
CA GLN A 23 7.71 -2.36 -14.72
C GLN A 23 8.17 -2.82 -13.33
N ARG A 24 8.30 -1.90 -12.41
CA ARG A 24 8.69 -2.23 -11.04
C ARG A 24 7.67 -3.15 -10.38
N LEU A 25 6.37 -2.81 -10.49
CA LEU A 25 5.30 -3.64 -9.94
C LEU A 25 5.27 -5.03 -10.59
N ARG A 26 5.40 -5.11 -11.91
CA ARG A 26 5.44 -6.39 -12.64
C ARG A 26 6.59 -7.26 -12.20
N ARG A 27 7.77 -6.68 -12.03
CA ARG A 27 8.96 -7.41 -11.59
C ARG A 27 8.77 -7.99 -10.19
N LEU A 28 8.24 -7.18 -9.27
CA LEU A 28 7.98 -7.63 -7.89
C LEU A 28 6.95 -8.75 -7.86
N ALA A 29 5.90 -8.65 -8.68
CA ALA A 29 4.89 -9.70 -8.80
C ALA A 29 5.50 -10.99 -9.38
N ALA A 30 6.31 -10.88 -10.43
CA ALA A 30 6.97 -12.03 -11.06
C ALA A 30 7.94 -12.72 -10.09
N ASP A 31 8.61 -11.94 -9.24
CA ASP A 31 9.54 -12.46 -8.24
C ASP A 31 8.82 -13.06 -7.01
N GLY A 32 7.49 -12.97 -6.95
CA GLY A 32 6.70 -13.53 -5.85
C GLY A 32 6.80 -12.76 -4.53
N VAL A 33 7.22 -11.49 -4.58
CA VAL A 33 7.42 -10.67 -3.39
C VAL A 33 6.45 -9.48 -3.29
N LEU A 34 5.51 -9.38 -4.22
CA LEU A 34 4.47 -8.34 -4.16
C LEU A 34 3.27 -8.87 -3.38
N ALA A 35 2.97 -8.19 -2.29
CA ALA A 35 1.86 -8.53 -1.41
C ALA A 35 0.63 -7.69 -1.74
N THR A 36 -0.51 -8.15 -1.26
CA THR A 36 -1.76 -7.41 -1.26
C THR A 36 -2.43 -7.48 0.11
N PHE A 37 -3.24 -6.48 0.39
CA PHE A 37 -4.06 -6.41 1.58
C PHE A 37 -5.47 -5.98 1.18
N VAL A 38 -6.45 -6.28 2.03
CA VAL A 38 -7.87 -6.04 1.74
C VAL A 38 -8.15 -4.58 1.36
N THR A 39 -7.48 -3.62 1.97
CA THR A 39 -7.66 -2.19 1.66
C THR A 39 -7.36 -1.90 0.19
N ILE A 40 -6.25 -2.44 -0.31
CA ILE A 40 -5.81 -2.23 -1.69
C ILE A 40 -6.76 -2.96 -2.66
N ASP A 41 -7.11 -4.20 -2.33
CA ASP A 41 -8.01 -4.99 -3.17
C ASP A 41 -9.35 -4.29 -3.36
N LEU A 42 -9.92 -3.75 -2.28
CA LEU A 42 -11.22 -3.08 -2.34
C LEU A 42 -11.14 -1.74 -3.05
N GLU A 43 -10.07 -0.96 -2.83
CA GLU A 43 -9.90 0.31 -3.53
C GLU A 43 -9.74 0.13 -5.03
N LEU A 44 -8.93 -0.84 -5.45
CA LEU A 44 -8.75 -1.13 -6.88
C LEU A 44 -10.04 -1.70 -7.48
N GLY A 45 -10.73 -2.57 -6.75
CA GLY A 45 -12.03 -3.10 -7.19
C GLY A 45 -13.08 -2.01 -7.35
N TYR A 46 -13.09 -1.06 -6.41
CA TYR A 46 -13.99 0.11 -6.47
C TYR A 46 -13.76 0.95 -7.74
N SER A 47 -12.52 1.02 -8.22
CA SER A 47 -12.18 1.79 -9.41
C SER A 47 -12.62 1.15 -10.73
N ALA A 48 -13.07 -0.10 -10.70
CA ALA A 48 -13.50 -0.81 -11.91
C ALA A 48 -14.73 -0.15 -12.54
N ARG A 49 -14.69 0.01 -13.86
CA ARG A 49 -15.76 0.70 -14.61
C ARG A 49 -16.90 -0.23 -14.99
N ASP A 50 -16.65 -1.54 -14.99
CA ASP A 50 -17.65 -2.55 -15.37
C ASP A 50 -17.31 -3.91 -14.74
N PRO A 51 -18.23 -4.91 -14.79
CA PRO A 51 -17.98 -6.22 -14.19
C PRO A 51 -16.76 -6.97 -14.76
N ARG A 52 -16.48 -6.80 -16.05
CA ARG A 52 -15.33 -7.47 -16.68
C ARG A 52 -14.00 -6.91 -16.16
N GLU A 53 -13.90 -5.61 -16.03
CA GLU A 53 -12.73 -4.98 -15.44
C GLU A 53 -12.54 -5.39 -13.99
N HIS A 54 -13.64 -5.44 -13.22
CA HIS A 54 -13.58 -5.91 -11.84
C HIS A 54 -13.04 -7.33 -11.75
N GLN A 55 -13.50 -8.23 -12.62
CA GLN A 55 -13.01 -9.61 -12.66
C GLN A 55 -11.52 -9.68 -12.94
N ARG A 56 -11.02 -8.89 -13.89
CA ARG A 56 -9.57 -8.84 -14.19
C ARG A 56 -8.78 -8.39 -12.98
N ILE A 57 -9.25 -7.34 -12.30
CA ILE A 57 -8.60 -6.85 -11.06
C ILE A 57 -8.63 -7.94 -10.00
N PHE A 58 -9.78 -8.54 -9.75
CA PHE A 58 -9.94 -9.58 -8.74
C PHE A 58 -8.97 -10.75 -8.98
N HIS A 59 -8.90 -11.24 -10.22
CA HIS A 59 -8.00 -12.36 -10.55
C HIS A 59 -6.53 -11.98 -10.43
N ALA A 60 -6.15 -10.77 -10.85
CA ALA A 60 -4.79 -10.29 -10.72
C ALA A 60 -4.37 -10.18 -9.25
N ARG A 61 -5.25 -9.66 -8.40
CA ARG A 61 -4.99 -9.53 -6.96
C ARG A 61 -4.84 -10.90 -6.28
N ALA A 62 -5.62 -11.88 -6.73
CA ALA A 62 -5.58 -13.24 -6.17
C ALA A 62 -4.23 -13.94 -6.39
N GLN A 63 -3.41 -13.49 -7.34
CA GLN A 63 -2.09 -14.06 -7.62
C GLN A 63 -0.99 -13.54 -6.69
N LEU A 64 -1.28 -12.49 -5.90
CA LEU A 64 -0.29 -11.87 -5.04
C LEU A 64 -0.23 -12.51 -3.65
N VAL A 65 0.82 -12.22 -2.90
CA VAL A 65 0.95 -12.68 -1.52
C VAL A 65 -0.10 -11.98 -0.66
N ARG A 66 -1.07 -12.71 -0.13
CA ARG A 66 -2.17 -12.13 0.64
C ARG A 66 -1.77 -11.94 2.10
N LEU A 67 -1.81 -10.70 2.56
CA LEU A 67 -1.64 -10.38 3.98
C LEU A 67 -2.99 -10.56 4.70
N THR A 68 -2.93 -11.14 5.90
CA THR A 68 -4.10 -11.48 6.72
C THR A 68 -3.96 -10.84 8.11
N ASN A 69 -4.57 -11.42 9.15
CA ASN A 69 -4.52 -10.93 10.53
C ASN A 69 -5.13 -9.53 10.70
N VAL A 70 -6.31 -9.35 10.08
CA VAL A 70 -7.00 -8.06 10.03
C VAL A 70 -7.25 -7.46 11.42
N ASP A 71 -7.63 -8.29 12.40
CA ASP A 71 -7.95 -7.81 13.75
C ASP A 71 -6.72 -7.20 14.43
N GLU A 72 -5.58 -7.86 14.36
CA GLU A 72 -4.33 -7.37 14.94
C GLU A 72 -3.84 -6.11 14.21
N ILE A 73 -3.95 -6.11 12.89
CA ILE A 73 -3.57 -4.99 12.05
C ILE A 73 -4.46 -3.77 12.37
N ALA A 74 -5.76 -3.96 12.52
CA ALA A 74 -6.69 -2.89 12.86
C ALA A 74 -6.35 -2.28 14.24
N GLU A 75 -6.00 -3.13 15.21
CA GLU A 75 -5.59 -2.64 16.53
C GLU A 75 -4.31 -1.82 16.46
N ARG A 76 -3.33 -2.27 15.67
CA ARG A 76 -2.11 -1.48 15.46
C ARG A 76 -2.38 -0.14 14.79
N ALA A 77 -3.30 -0.10 13.82
CA ALA A 77 -3.70 1.15 13.17
C ALA A 77 -4.28 2.15 14.16
N ARG A 78 -5.10 1.68 15.12
CA ARG A 78 -5.61 2.54 16.20
C ARG A 78 -4.48 3.13 17.05
N GLN A 79 -3.49 2.33 17.41
CA GLN A 79 -2.33 2.78 18.18
C GLN A 79 -1.53 3.83 17.42
N VAL A 80 -1.28 3.61 16.12
CA VAL A 80 -0.53 4.55 15.30
C VAL A 80 -1.27 5.89 15.19
N GLN A 81 -2.58 5.86 14.98
CA GLN A 81 -3.37 7.08 14.96
C GLN A 81 -3.26 7.84 16.28
N ALA A 82 -3.32 7.14 17.40
CA ALA A 82 -3.19 7.76 18.73
C ALA A 82 -1.81 8.40 18.91
N LEU A 83 -0.75 7.74 18.43
CA LEU A 83 0.61 8.30 18.45
C LEU A 83 0.70 9.58 17.61
N MET A 84 0.09 9.57 16.42
CA MET A 84 0.04 10.76 15.56
C MET A 84 -0.78 11.89 16.21
N ALA A 85 -1.88 11.54 16.88
CA ALA A 85 -2.73 12.51 17.56
C ALA A 85 -2.00 13.21 18.70
N ALA A 86 -1.06 12.53 19.36
CA ALA A 86 -0.28 13.11 20.44
C ALA A 86 0.53 14.34 20.01
N THR A 87 0.83 14.46 18.71
CA THR A 87 1.50 15.64 18.13
C THR A 87 0.59 16.38 17.15
N SER A 88 -0.73 16.21 17.28
CA SER A 88 -1.74 16.83 16.41
C SER A 88 -1.60 16.46 14.93
N GLN A 89 -1.06 15.27 14.63
CA GLN A 89 -0.84 14.79 13.27
C GLN A 89 -1.82 13.68 12.84
N HIS A 90 -2.90 13.45 13.60
CA HIS A 90 -3.86 12.39 13.32
C HIS A 90 -4.63 12.56 12.00
N ARG A 91 -4.58 13.75 11.40
CA ARG A 91 -5.20 14.03 10.10
C ARG A 91 -4.17 14.07 8.96
N ALA A 92 -2.89 13.80 9.26
CA ALA A 92 -1.83 13.79 8.25
C ALA A 92 -1.86 12.55 7.36
N ALA A 93 -2.66 11.54 7.71
CA ALA A 93 -2.83 10.33 6.91
C ALA A 93 -4.29 9.88 6.94
N GLY A 94 -4.77 9.35 5.82
CA GLY A 94 -6.13 8.84 5.72
C GLY A 94 -6.31 7.50 6.44
N VAL A 95 -7.57 7.14 6.69
CA VAL A 95 -7.93 5.92 7.42
C VAL A 95 -7.42 4.67 6.72
N MET A 96 -7.58 4.59 5.39
CA MET A 96 -7.13 3.43 4.61
C MET A 96 -5.60 3.34 4.59
N ASP A 97 -4.91 4.46 4.58
CA ASP A 97 -3.44 4.50 4.63
C ASP A 97 -2.91 3.98 5.95
N LEU A 98 -3.59 4.29 7.06
CA LEU A 98 -3.23 3.77 8.38
C LEU A 98 -3.36 2.24 8.42
N LEU A 99 -4.43 1.70 7.87
CA LEU A 99 -4.64 0.25 7.81
C LEU A 99 -3.59 -0.42 6.91
N THR A 100 -3.34 0.14 5.75
CA THR A 100 -2.35 -0.36 4.81
C THR A 100 -0.95 -0.35 5.43
N ALA A 101 -0.58 0.73 6.08
CA ALA A 101 0.71 0.85 6.76
C ALA A 101 0.86 -0.16 7.90
N ALA A 102 -0.20 -0.34 8.70
CA ALA A 102 -0.19 -1.33 9.77
C ALA A 102 -0.04 -2.76 9.24
N ALA A 103 -0.67 -3.08 8.10
CA ALA A 103 -0.51 -4.37 7.46
C ALA A 103 0.94 -4.61 7.02
N ALA A 104 1.55 -3.63 6.38
CA ALA A 104 2.94 -3.72 5.96
C ALA A 104 3.88 -3.90 7.17
N GLU A 105 3.67 -3.12 8.23
CA GLU A 105 4.47 -3.23 9.45
C GLU A 105 4.38 -4.62 10.06
N HIS A 106 3.17 -5.18 10.12
CA HIS A 106 2.92 -6.49 10.72
C HIS A 106 3.73 -7.61 10.04
N TYR A 107 3.95 -7.51 8.75
CA TYR A 107 4.65 -8.51 7.94
C TYR A 107 6.07 -8.09 7.55
N ASP A 108 6.59 -7.03 8.14
CA ASP A 108 7.92 -6.47 7.80
C ASP A 108 8.05 -6.18 6.30
N ALA A 109 6.95 -5.79 5.67
CA ALA A 109 6.93 -5.41 4.25
C ALA A 109 7.28 -3.94 4.08
N SER A 110 7.95 -3.60 2.99
CA SER A 110 8.14 -2.20 2.60
C SER A 110 6.89 -1.71 1.87
N ILE A 111 6.42 -0.51 2.20
CA ILE A 111 5.30 0.11 1.48
C ILE A 111 5.84 0.77 0.22
N LEU A 112 5.29 0.40 -0.93
CA LEU A 112 5.59 1.00 -2.20
C LEU A 112 4.44 1.95 -2.56
N HIS A 113 4.74 3.25 -2.71
CA HIS A 113 3.67 4.25 -2.80
C HIS A 113 4.05 5.45 -3.68
N TYR A 114 3.08 6.30 -3.92
CA TYR A 114 3.27 7.64 -4.49
C TYR A 114 2.35 8.65 -3.78
N ASP A 115 2.47 8.66 -2.42
CA ASP A 115 1.63 9.49 -1.54
C ASP A 115 2.42 9.85 -0.27
N ALA A 116 2.64 11.14 -0.05
CA ALA A 116 3.39 11.65 1.09
C ALA A 116 2.80 11.26 2.45
N ASP A 117 1.53 10.84 2.51
CA ASP A 117 0.90 10.41 3.77
C ASP A 117 1.67 9.27 4.41
N PHE A 118 2.26 8.36 3.60
CA PHE A 118 3.07 7.27 4.13
C PHE A 118 4.37 7.73 4.78
N ASP A 119 4.94 8.83 4.28
CA ASP A 119 6.13 9.41 4.93
C ASP A 119 5.77 9.95 6.32
N HIS A 120 4.58 10.53 6.49
CA HIS A 120 4.11 10.99 7.81
C HIS A 120 3.91 9.82 8.77
N ILE A 121 3.35 8.72 8.30
CA ILE A 121 3.19 7.52 9.11
C ILE A 121 4.55 6.96 9.51
N ALA A 122 5.50 6.91 8.58
CA ALA A 122 6.83 6.38 8.81
C ALA A 122 7.61 7.17 9.87
N VAL A 123 7.37 8.47 10.00
CA VAL A 123 7.98 9.29 11.06
C VAL A 123 7.62 8.73 12.43
N VAL A 124 6.41 8.24 12.60
CA VAL A 124 5.91 7.73 13.89
C VAL A 124 6.30 6.27 14.11
N THR A 125 6.25 5.45 13.07
CA THR A 125 6.44 3.99 13.18
C THR A 125 7.87 3.54 12.93
N GLY A 126 8.64 4.30 12.18
CA GLY A 126 9.98 3.89 11.72
C GLY A 126 9.95 2.79 10.67
N GLN A 127 8.78 2.44 10.14
CA GLN A 127 8.66 1.36 9.15
C GLN A 127 9.22 1.76 7.79
N PRO A 128 9.67 0.79 6.97
CA PRO A 128 10.19 1.10 5.64
C PRO A 128 9.07 1.51 4.69
N VAL A 129 9.26 2.65 4.03
CA VAL A 129 8.40 3.15 2.96
C VAL A 129 9.28 3.57 1.79
N ASP A 130 8.79 3.40 0.57
CA ASP A 130 9.58 3.68 -0.63
C ASP A 130 8.67 4.24 -1.72
N TRP A 131 9.11 5.33 -2.33
CA TRP A 131 8.42 5.90 -3.48
C TRP A 131 8.59 4.96 -4.67
N VAL A 132 7.48 4.60 -5.33
CA VAL A 132 7.51 3.65 -6.47
C VAL A 132 8.36 4.18 -7.62
N VAL A 133 8.35 5.49 -7.81
CA VAL A 133 9.30 6.27 -8.61
C VAL A 133 9.61 7.54 -7.82
N PRO A 134 10.71 8.24 -8.10
CA PRO A 134 11.09 9.40 -7.28
C PRO A 134 9.97 10.42 -7.16
N ARG A 135 9.78 10.96 -5.95
CA ARG A 135 8.78 11.99 -5.67
C ARG A 135 8.96 13.17 -6.59
N GLY A 136 7.86 13.62 -7.20
CA GLY A 136 7.87 14.77 -8.11
C GLY A 136 8.50 14.49 -9.47
N SER A 137 8.88 13.24 -9.78
CA SER A 137 9.46 12.88 -11.08
C SER A 137 8.41 12.88 -12.21
N LEU A 138 7.13 12.82 -11.87
CA LEU A 138 6.02 12.83 -12.83
C LEU A 138 5.34 14.18 -12.79
N ARG A 139 5.11 14.76 -13.97
CA ARG A 139 4.46 16.05 -14.14
C ARG A 139 3.07 15.91 -14.77
#